data_df74dbb94d550f03c85203d0887613d1
#
_entry.id   df74dbb94d550f03c85203d0887613d1
#
_cell.length_a   1.000
_cell.length_b   1.000
_cell.length_c   1.000
_cell.angle_alpha   90.00
_cell.angle_beta   90.00
_cell.angle_gamma   90.00
#
_symmetry.space_group_name_H-M   'P 1'
#
loop_
_entity.id
_entity.type
_entity.pdbx_description
1 polymer ?
#
loop_
_entity_poly.entity_id
_entity_poly.type
_entity_poly.pdbx_seq_one_letter_code
_entity_poly.pdbx_strand_id
1 'polypeptide(L)'
;MSALHFILSGVCIGVANTCIEWFIIGFLFHKSQALTPQTWRPESYKSYTYSTLLSLLFGALFTVFYIKIGSHYVIGHDILSDIKLGVICFVCFSFIIEIGNSIYINYAGKFVAGKLIASCLSYAAAAVIAGLFYWR
;
A
#
# COMPACT_ATOMS: atom_id res chain seq x y z
N MET A 1 -20.33 -5.25 9.44
CA MET A 1 -20.00 -5.11 8.01
C MET A 1 -20.58 -6.29 7.24
N SER A 2 -21.33 -6.05 6.14
CA SER A 2 -21.89 -7.10 5.29
C SER A 2 -20.81 -7.76 4.40
N ALA A 3 -21.09 -8.96 3.85
CA ALA A 3 -20.16 -9.62 2.91
C ALA A 3 -19.89 -8.75 1.67
N LEU A 4 -20.88 -8.02 1.18
CA LEU A 4 -20.72 -7.10 0.06
C LEU A 4 -19.75 -5.94 0.40
N HIS A 5 -19.92 -5.30 1.57
CA HIS A 5 -19.03 -4.24 2.02
C HIS A 5 -17.60 -4.74 2.20
N PHE A 6 -17.41 -5.97 2.68
CA PHE A 6 -16.11 -6.59 2.79
C PHE A 6 -15.41 -6.72 1.43
N ILE A 7 -16.11 -7.28 0.43
CA ILE A 7 -15.56 -7.47 -0.92
C ILE A 7 -15.27 -6.10 -1.56
N LEU A 8 -16.19 -5.15 -1.48
CA LEU A 8 -16.00 -3.82 -2.06
C LEU A 8 -14.83 -3.08 -1.40
N SER A 9 -14.72 -3.13 -0.07
CA SER A 9 -13.58 -2.55 0.65
C SER A 9 -12.26 -3.12 0.14
N GLY A 10 -12.12 -4.45 0.09
CA GLY A 10 -10.90 -5.11 -0.37
C GLY A 10 -10.55 -4.74 -1.82
N VAL A 11 -11.53 -4.72 -2.72
CA VAL A 11 -11.32 -4.32 -4.12
C VAL A 11 -10.92 -2.84 -4.22
N CYS A 12 -11.63 -1.94 -3.54
CA CYS A 12 -11.32 -0.50 -3.56
C CYS A 12 -9.91 -0.22 -3.03
N ILE A 13 -9.50 -0.88 -1.94
CA ILE A 13 -8.13 -0.77 -1.40
C ILE A 13 -7.11 -1.28 -2.42
N GLY A 14 -7.34 -2.45 -3.01
CA GLY A 14 -6.44 -3.02 -4.02
C GLY A 14 -6.27 -2.13 -5.25
N VAL A 15 -7.36 -1.56 -5.74
CA VAL A 15 -7.34 -0.60 -6.86
C VAL A 15 -6.58 0.68 -6.45
N ALA A 16 -6.89 1.25 -5.28
CA ALA A 16 -6.21 2.44 -4.79
C ALA A 16 -4.69 2.21 -4.65
N ASN A 17 -4.29 1.07 -4.07
CA ASN A 17 -2.88 0.68 -3.96
C ASN A 17 -2.21 0.60 -5.34
N THR A 18 -2.84 -0.07 -6.31
CA THR A 18 -2.32 -0.17 -7.68
C THR A 18 -2.13 1.21 -8.31
N CYS A 19 -3.11 2.11 -8.16
CA CYS A 19 -3.04 3.47 -8.70
C CYS A 19 -1.93 4.29 -8.03
N ILE A 20 -1.79 4.21 -6.71
CA ILE A 20 -0.75 4.93 -5.95
C ILE A 20 0.64 4.44 -6.36
N GLU A 21 0.86 3.12 -6.36
CA GLU A 21 2.13 2.52 -6.76
C GLU A 21 2.49 2.88 -8.21
N TRP A 22 1.53 2.74 -9.13
CA TRP A 22 1.75 3.10 -10.53
C TRP A 22 2.09 4.57 -10.69
N PHE A 23 1.38 5.47 -10.04
CA PHE A 23 1.61 6.91 -10.16
C PHE A 23 2.94 7.31 -9.52
N ILE A 24 3.20 6.88 -8.29
CA ILE A 24 4.42 7.29 -7.58
C ILE A 24 5.65 6.60 -8.19
N ILE A 25 5.65 5.27 -8.25
CA ILE A 25 6.83 4.51 -8.69
C ILE A 25 6.93 4.50 -10.22
N GLY A 26 5.84 4.17 -10.91
CA GLY A 26 5.83 4.00 -12.35
C GLY A 26 5.93 5.31 -13.12
N PHE A 27 5.46 6.43 -12.56
CA PHE A 27 5.49 7.72 -13.25
C PHE A 27 6.50 8.70 -12.64
N LEU A 28 6.40 9.02 -11.34
CA LEU A 28 7.25 10.04 -10.73
C LEU A 28 8.70 9.57 -10.55
N PHE A 29 8.90 8.33 -10.12
CA PHE A 29 10.23 7.79 -9.81
C PHE A 29 10.76 6.78 -10.82
N HIS A 30 10.06 6.59 -11.95
CA HIS A 30 10.48 5.63 -12.99
C HIS A 30 11.93 5.85 -13.47
N LYS A 31 12.32 7.11 -13.70
CA LYS A 31 13.69 7.46 -14.12
C LYS A 31 14.76 7.05 -13.10
N SER A 32 14.39 6.91 -11.82
CA SER A 32 15.34 6.49 -10.79
C SER A 32 15.68 5.00 -10.88
N GLN A 33 14.85 4.19 -11.50
CA GLN A 33 15.14 2.78 -11.78
C GLN A 33 16.25 2.62 -12.82
N ALA A 34 16.32 3.54 -13.78
CA ALA A 34 17.35 3.53 -14.82
C ALA A 34 18.78 3.77 -14.27
N LEU A 35 18.91 4.29 -13.04
CA LEU A 35 20.20 4.48 -12.38
C LEU A 35 20.83 3.16 -11.89
N THR A 36 20.02 2.09 -11.75
CA THR A 36 20.46 0.78 -11.29
C THR A 36 19.86 -0.34 -12.17
N PRO A 37 20.15 -0.36 -13.48
CA PRO A 37 19.44 -1.22 -14.43
C PRO A 37 19.64 -2.72 -14.15
N GLN A 38 20.74 -3.11 -13.54
CA GLN A 38 21.05 -4.51 -13.21
C GLN A 38 20.17 -5.07 -12.08
N THR A 39 19.51 -4.20 -11.31
CA THR A 39 18.66 -4.59 -10.19
C THR A 39 17.26 -5.00 -10.66
N TRP A 40 16.84 -4.55 -11.83
CA TRP A 40 15.47 -4.68 -12.32
C TRP A 40 15.29 -5.81 -13.31
N ARG A 41 14.21 -6.57 -13.13
CA ARG A 41 13.75 -7.49 -14.17
C ARG A 41 13.11 -6.67 -15.31
N PRO A 42 13.19 -7.14 -16.55
CA PRO A 42 12.47 -6.52 -17.67
C PRO A 42 10.97 -6.43 -17.37
N GLU A 43 10.39 -5.29 -17.69
CA GLU A 43 8.95 -5.11 -17.60
C GLU A 43 8.21 -6.09 -18.49
N SER A 44 7.16 -6.71 -17.97
CA SER A 44 6.37 -7.68 -18.72
C SER A 44 4.91 -7.61 -18.30
N TYR A 45 4.02 -8.01 -19.18
CA TYR A 45 2.60 -8.15 -18.86
C TYR A 45 2.36 -9.04 -17.62
N LYS A 46 3.13 -10.12 -17.48
CA LYS A 46 3.05 -11.02 -16.32
C LYS A 46 3.39 -10.29 -15.02
N SER A 47 4.42 -9.43 -15.02
CA SER A 47 4.81 -8.66 -13.83
C SER A 47 3.71 -7.72 -13.38
N TYR A 48 3.06 -7.02 -14.30
CA TYR A 48 1.93 -6.14 -14.00
C TYR A 48 0.73 -6.91 -13.47
N THR A 49 0.40 -8.06 -14.08
CA THR A 49 -0.70 -8.91 -13.60
C THR A 49 -0.46 -9.39 -12.17
N TYR A 50 0.74 -9.90 -11.87
CA TYR A 50 1.08 -10.33 -10.52
C TYR A 50 1.05 -9.18 -9.51
N SER A 51 1.55 -8.00 -9.87
CA SER A 51 1.49 -6.82 -9.02
C SER A 51 0.05 -6.43 -8.69
N THR A 52 -0.83 -6.42 -9.69
CA THR A 52 -2.26 -6.13 -9.48
C THR A 52 -2.94 -7.17 -8.58
N LEU A 53 -2.67 -8.47 -8.79
CA LEU A 53 -3.21 -9.53 -7.93
C LEU A 53 -2.72 -9.40 -6.48
N LEU A 54 -1.44 -9.05 -6.27
CA LEU A 54 -0.90 -8.79 -4.94
C LEU A 54 -1.55 -7.56 -4.29
N SER A 55 -1.84 -6.51 -5.05
CA SER A 55 -2.55 -5.34 -4.55
C SER A 55 -3.98 -5.68 -4.12
N LEU A 56 -4.69 -6.53 -4.88
CA LEU A 56 -6.01 -7.01 -4.48
C LEU A 56 -5.96 -7.89 -3.23
N LEU A 57 -4.96 -8.75 -3.14
CA LEU A 57 -4.71 -9.57 -1.94
C LEU A 57 -4.41 -8.67 -0.72
N PHE A 58 -3.56 -7.66 -0.88
CA PHE A 58 -3.30 -6.66 0.15
C PHE A 58 -4.60 -6.00 0.61
N GLY A 59 -5.47 -5.58 -0.31
CA GLY A 59 -6.75 -4.97 0.00
C GLY A 59 -7.65 -5.89 0.83
N ALA A 60 -7.76 -7.18 0.45
CA ALA A 60 -8.54 -8.15 1.19
C ALA A 60 -7.99 -8.39 2.61
N LEU A 61 -6.67 -8.60 2.73
CA LEU A 61 -6.01 -8.82 4.01
C LEU A 61 -6.08 -7.58 4.92
N PHE A 62 -5.90 -6.38 4.36
CA PHE A 62 -6.02 -5.15 5.12
C PHE A 62 -7.44 -4.92 5.63
N THR A 63 -8.45 -5.26 4.84
CA THR A 63 -9.86 -5.20 5.29
C THR A 63 -10.09 -6.14 6.48
N VAL A 64 -9.57 -7.38 6.43
CA VAL A 64 -9.64 -8.32 7.57
C VAL A 64 -8.93 -7.74 8.80
N PHE A 65 -7.72 -7.21 8.61
CA PHE A 65 -6.95 -6.57 9.69
C PHE A 65 -7.73 -5.41 10.31
N TYR A 66 -8.31 -4.54 9.48
CA TYR A 66 -9.09 -3.40 9.98
C TYR A 66 -10.30 -3.85 10.79
N ILE A 67 -11.05 -4.84 10.32
CA ILE A 67 -12.23 -5.36 11.03
C ILE A 67 -11.85 -5.99 12.39
N LYS A 68 -10.77 -6.75 12.43
CA LYS A 68 -10.41 -7.55 13.62
C LYS A 68 -9.60 -6.76 14.64
N ILE A 69 -8.81 -5.80 14.20
CA ILE A 69 -7.84 -5.09 15.02
C ILE A 69 -8.04 -3.58 14.91
N GLY A 70 -7.98 -3.04 13.70
CA GLY A 70 -7.96 -1.60 13.45
C GLY A 70 -9.16 -0.87 14.02
N SER A 71 -10.37 -1.42 13.86
CA SER A 71 -11.61 -0.83 14.35
C SER A 71 -11.66 -0.63 15.88
N HIS A 72 -10.87 -1.38 16.63
CA HIS A 72 -10.77 -1.24 18.09
C HIS A 72 -9.84 -0.09 18.52
N TYR A 73 -8.95 0.36 17.64
CA TYR A 73 -8.02 1.46 17.88
C TYR A 73 -8.49 2.79 17.32
N VAL A 74 -9.44 2.77 16.37
CA VAL A 74 -10.00 3.99 15.78
C VAL A 74 -11.09 4.54 16.71
N ILE A 75 -10.69 5.45 17.59
CA ILE A 75 -11.60 6.14 18.51
C ILE A 75 -12.16 7.36 17.77
N GLY A 76 -13.49 7.45 17.67
CA GLY A 76 -14.16 8.64 17.15
C GLY A 76 -14.67 8.52 15.70
N HIS A 77 -14.39 7.44 14.98
CA HIS A 77 -14.90 7.17 13.62
C HIS A 77 -14.61 8.30 12.61
N ASP A 78 -13.48 8.98 12.78
CA ASP A 78 -13.05 10.08 11.94
C ASP A 78 -11.90 9.68 11.00
N ILE A 79 -11.84 10.32 9.85
CA ILE A 79 -10.84 10.08 8.82
C ILE A 79 -9.41 10.26 9.35
N LEU A 80 -9.21 11.20 10.28
CA LEU A 80 -7.88 11.45 10.84
C LEU A 80 -7.38 10.26 11.67
N SER A 81 -8.26 9.60 12.42
CA SER A 81 -7.92 8.40 13.19
C SER A 81 -7.60 7.23 12.26
N ASP A 82 -8.31 7.08 11.13
CA ASP A 82 -7.99 6.09 10.10
C ASP A 82 -6.61 6.37 9.49
N ILE A 83 -6.31 7.62 9.13
CA ILE A 83 -4.99 8.00 8.61
C ILE A 83 -3.88 7.67 9.62
N LYS A 84 -4.07 8.00 10.91
CA LYS A 84 -3.10 7.65 11.97
C LYS A 84 -2.85 6.15 12.04
N LEU A 85 -3.92 5.34 12.00
CA LEU A 85 -3.81 3.88 11.95
C LEU A 85 -3.00 3.43 10.73
N GLY A 86 -3.30 3.97 9.54
CA GLY A 86 -2.56 3.67 8.32
C GLY A 86 -1.07 3.99 8.43
N VAL A 87 -0.72 5.17 8.97
CA VAL A 87 0.69 5.56 9.20
C VAL A 87 1.38 4.63 10.19
N ILE A 88 0.72 4.22 11.28
CA ILE A 88 1.26 3.25 12.23
C ILE A 88 1.52 1.91 11.53
N CYS A 89 0.56 1.42 10.74
CA CYS A 89 0.73 0.18 9.97
C CYS A 89 1.89 0.29 8.98
N PHE A 90 2.03 1.42 8.28
CA PHE A 90 3.17 1.67 7.40
C PHE A 90 4.50 1.56 8.15
N VAL A 91 4.65 2.23 9.29
CA VAL A 91 5.88 2.20 10.09
C VAL A 91 6.20 0.79 10.57
N CYS A 92 5.20 0.06 11.07
CA CYS A 92 5.40 -1.28 11.64
C CYS A 92 5.67 -2.36 10.58
N PHE A 93 5.02 -2.28 9.41
CA PHE A 93 5.05 -3.39 8.45
C PHE A 93 5.86 -3.11 7.18
N SER A 94 5.85 -1.87 6.67
CA SER A 94 6.49 -1.56 5.39
C SER A 94 7.81 -0.82 5.53
N PHE A 95 7.84 0.23 6.37
CA PHE A 95 9.03 1.09 6.51
C PHE A 95 10.30 0.30 6.84
N ILE A 96 10.24 -0.58 7.84
CA ILE A 96 11.39 -1.38 8.27
C ILE A 96 11.86 -2.32 7.15
N ILE A 97 10.92 -2.95 6.44
CA ILE A 97 11.21 -3.86 5.33
C ILE A 97 11.87 -3.11 4.17
N GLU A 98 11.32 -1.95 3.79
CA GLU A 98 11.86 -1.17 2.66
C GLU A 98 13.25 -0.60 2.96
N ILE A 99 13.49 -0.11 4.17
CA ILE A 99 14.82 0.30 4.60
C ILE A 99 15.77 -0.89 4.65
N GLY A 100 15.34 -2.02 5.20
CA GLY A 100 16.14 -3.25 5.22
C GLY A 100 16.53 -3.71 3.81
N ASN A 101 15.58 -3.73 2.89
CA ASN A 101 15.85 -4.05 1.49
C ASN A 101 16.86 -3.09 0.85
N SER A 102 16.81 -1.80 1.16
CA SER A 102 17.72 -0.80 0.60
C SER A 102 19.18 -0.97 1.08
N ILE A 103 19.42 -1.68 2.19
CA ILE A 103 20.76 -2.00 2.68
C ILE A 103 21.41 -3.11 1.83
N TYR A 104 20.63 -4.11 1.42
CA TYR A 104 21.12 -5.29 0.71
C TYR A 104 20.94 -5.24 -0.79
N ILE A 105 19.99 -4.44 -1.29
CA ILE A 105 19.68 -4.31 -2.71
C ILE A 105 20.13 -2.93 -3.17
N ASN A 106 20.90 -2.88 -4.25
CA ASN A 106 21.43 -1.62 -4.80
C ASN A 106 20.33 -0.80 -5.48
N TYR A 107 19.42 -0.22 -4.68
CA TYR A 107 18.42 0.72 -5.15
C TYR A 107 18.96 2.15 -5.18
N ALA A 108 18.58 2.92 -6.19
CA ALA A 108 18.81 4.36 -6.16
C ALA A 108 18.06 4.99 -4.98
N GLY A 109 18.74 5.86 -4.19
CA GLY A 109 18.12 6.48 -3.00
C GLY A 109 16.80 7.20 -3.27
N LYS A 110 16.68 7.86 -4.45
CA LYS A 110 15.42 8.48 -4.89
C LYS A 110 14.30 7.47 -5.09
N PHE A 111 14.64 6.28 -5.58
CA PHE A 111 13.66 5.20 -5.73
C PHE A 111 13.16 4.69 -4.37
N VAL A 112 14.07 4.52 -3.41
CA VAL A 112 13.70 4.13 -2.03
C VAL A 112 12.76 5.16 -1.41
N ALA A 113 13.05 6.46 -1.56
CA ALA A 113 12.17 7.52 -1.11
C ALA A 113 10.79 7.46 -1.76
N GLY A 114 10.74 7.21 -3.07
CA GLY A 114 9.48 7.01 -3.81
C GLY A 114 8.67 5.82 -3.25
N LYS A 115 9.33 4.69 -2.99
CA LYS A 115 8.66 3.52 -2.39
C LYS A 115 8.11 3.81 -1.00
N LEU A 116 8.85 4.50 -0.16
CA LEU A 116 8.38 4.88 1.18
C LEU A 116 7.16 5.80 1.11
N ILE A 117 7.16 6.77 0.20
CA ILE A 117 6.03 7.67 -0.03
C ILE A 117 4.81 6.88 -0.53
N ALA A 118 4.99 6.03 -1.55
CA ALA A 118 3.92 5.21 -2.11
C ALA A 118 3.30 4.29 -1.04
N SER A 119 4.14 3.57 -0.28
CA SER A 119 3.68 2.69 0.79
C SER A 119 2.94 3.46 1.89
N CYS A 120 3.45 4.60 2.33
CA CYS A 120 2.78 5.42 3.35
C CYS A 120 1.38 5.85 2.88
N LEU A 121 1.26 6.35 1.65
CA LEU A 121 -0.03 6.74 1.07
C LEU A 121 -0.97 5.54 0.88
N SER A 122 -0.45 4.39 0.47
CA SER A 122 -1.22 3.14 0.31
C SER A 122 -1.82 2.67 1.63
N TYR A 123 -1.04 2.65 2.71
CA TYR A 123 -1.55 2.28 4.03
C TYR A 123 -2.55 3.29 4.58
N ALA A 124 -2.32 4.59 4.41
CA ALA A 124 -3.26 5.63 4.82
C ALA A 124 -4.59 5.52 4.05
N ALA A 125 -4.52 5.38 2.71
CA ALA A 125 -5.70 5.18 1.88
C ALA A 125 -6.45 3.90 2.24
N ALA A 126 -5.74 2.79 2.49
CA ALA A 126 -6.34 1.53 2.88
C ALA A 126 -7.12 1.65 4.19
N ALA A 127 -6.57 2.35 5.19
CA ALA A 127 -7.24 2.55 6.47
C ALA A 127 -8.49 3.41 6.33
N VAL A 128 -8.42 4.51 5.57
CA VAL A 128 -9.59 5.38 5.31
C VAL A 128 -10.68 4.62 4.55
N ILE A 129 -10.33 3.90 3.48
CA ILE A 129 -11.30 3.11 2.71
C ILE A 129 -11.95 2.04 3.60
N ALA A 130 -11.16 1.29 4.36
CA ALA A 130 -11.68 0.27 5.27
C ALA A 130 -12.63 0.89 6.31
N GLY A 131 -12.27 2.03 6.89
CA GLY A 131 -13.09 2.79 7.82
C GLY A 131 -14.42 3.21 7.22
N LEU A 132 -14.40 3.76 6.02
CA LEU A 132 -15.63 4.17 5.30
C LEU A 132 -16.60 2.99 5.09
N PHE A 133 -16.11 1.82 4.73
CA PHE A 133 -16.95 0.63 4.53
C PHE A 133 -17.33 -0.08 5.84
N TYR A 134 -16.56 0.09 6.90
CA TYR A 134 -16.84 -0.54 8.19
C TYR A 134 -17.92 0.19 8.97
N TRP A 135 -17.88 1.53 8.98
CA TRP A 135 -18.75 2.36 9.81
C TRP A 135 -19.99 2.91 9.09
N ARG A 136 -20.08 2.79 7.79
CA ARG A 136 -21.25 3.16 6.98
C ARG A 136 -21.96 1.94 6.44
#